data_69afc6a6bbb9e7a60bf486e0f6fb3768
#
_entry.id   69afc6a6bbb9e7a60bf486e0f6fb3768
#
_cell.length_a   1.000
_cell.length_b   1.000
_cell.length_c   1.000
_cell.angle_alpha   90.00
_cell.angle_beta   90.00
_cell.angle_gamma   90.00
#
_symmetry.space_group_name_H-M   'P 1'
#
loop_
_entity.id
_entity.type
_entity.pdbx_description
1 polymer ?
#
loop_
_entity_poly.entity_id
_entity_poly.type
_entity_poly.pdbx_seq_one_letter_code
_entity_poly.pdbx_strand_id
1 'polypeptide(L)'
;PLGSFHYKLLVVVGLGWLFDSMDTGLIAFLLPILSKEWGLTPEQVGWIGSIGLIGMALGAVLAGTLADKFGRKNIFAVTIVLYSVATGLCAVAWNYESLLVFRFLVGFGLGGELPVVATLMTEYAPTKLRGRFIVLLESFWGLGWLAAVCISHFIVPKFGWQTAFIIGAIPALYVFVIRLHVPESIRYLISKGKVDEARNIILTIEKKLSVKSEPFAEELSPVESASEKNNVPSKFS
;
A
#
# COMPACT_ATOMS: atom_id res chain seq x y z
N PRO A 1 10.57 -9.30 -21.15
CA PRO A 1 9.33 -9.85 -21.68
C PRO A 1 8.21 -9.81 -20.65
N LEU A 2 6.96 -9.64 -21.11
CA LEU A 2 5.76 -9.74 -20.28
C LEU A 2 5.44 -11.21 -20.01
N GLY A 3 5.00 -11.54 -18.80
CA GLY A 3 4.53 -12.88 -18.46
C GLY A 3 3.49 -12.88 -17.37
N SER A 4 2.93 -14.04 -17.06
CA SER A 4 1.87 -14.25 -16.07
C SER A 4 2.23 -13.73 -14.67
N PHE A 5 3.52 -13.69 -14.32
CA PHE A 5 4.02 -13.13 -13.07
C PHE A 5 3.61 -11.66 -12.89
N HIS A 6 3.80 -10.83 -13.93
CA HIS A 6 3.50 -9.39 -13.86
C HIS A 6 2.00 -9.12 -13.68
N TYR A 7 1.16 -9.88 -14.39
CA TYR A 7 -0.29 -9.75 -14.23
C TYR A 7 -0.78 -10.26 -12.87
N LYS A 8 -0.22 -11.37 -12.37
CA LYS A 8 -0.53 -11.85 -11.02
C LYS A 8 -0.13 -10.83 -9.96
N LEU A 9 1.06 -10.24 -10.08
CA LEU A 9 1.51 -9.19 -9.17
C LEU A 9 0.59 -7.97 -9.24
N LEU A 10 0.23 -7.52 -10.46
CA LEU A 10 -0.70 -6.42 -10.68
C LEU A 10 -2.06 -6.67 -10.00
N VAL A 11 -2.63 -7.87 -10.16
CA VAL A 11 -3.92 -8.21 -9.55
C VAL A 11 -3.81 -8.26 -8.03
N VAL A 12 -2.76 -8.90 -7.49
CA VAL A 12 -2.59 -8.99 -6.03
C VAL A 12 -2.37 -7.60 -5.43
N VAL A 13 -1.51 -6.79 -6.00
CA VAL A 13 -1.26 -5.42 -5.51
C VAL A 13 -2.47 -4.52 -5.76
N GLY A 14 -3.11 -4.65 -6.93
CA GLY A 14 -4.30 -3.90 -7.32
C GLY A 14 -5.53 -4.18 -6.42
N LEU A 15 -5.69 -5.41 -5.94
CA LEU A 15 -6.75 -5.72 -4.97
C LEU A 15 -6.51 -5.03 -3.61
N GLY A 16 -5.26 -4.90 -3.15
CA GLY A 16 -4.94 -4.05 -2.01
C GLY A 16 -5.40 -2.62 -2.26
N TRP A 17 -5.00 -2.06 -3.39
CA TRP A 17 -5.36 -0.70 -3.83
C TRP A 17 -6.88 -0.48 -3.97
N LEU A 18 -7.62 -1.53 -4.38
CA LEU A 18 -9.08 -1.54 -4.41
C LEU A 18 -9.66 -1.42 -2.99
N PHE A 19 -9.13 -2.18 -2.04
CA PHE A 19 -9.60 -2.13 -0.66
C PHE A 19 -9.36 -0.76 0.00
N ASP A 20 -8.23 -0.11 -0.29
CA ASP A 20 -7.93 1.24 0.19
C ASP A 20 -8.95 2.26 -0.30
N SER A 21 -9.22 2.23 -1.60
CA SER A 21 -10.19 3.15 -2.21
C SER A 21 -11.61 2.86 -1.75
N MET A 22 -11.94 1.59 -1.51
CA MET A 22 -13.23 1.18 -0.95
C MET A 22 -13.41 1.77 0.45
N ASP A 23 -12.42 1.65 1.35
CA ASP A 23 -12.52 2.23 2.69
C ASP A 23 -12.65 3.75 2.66
N THR A 24 -11.86 4.40 1.79
CA THR A 24 -11.94 5.85 1.57
C THR A 24 -13.32 6.27 1.04
N GLY A 25 -13.92 5.47 0.15
CA GLY A 25 -15.26 5.69 -0.36
C GLY A 25 -16.34 5.45 0.68
N LEU A 26 -16.21 4.40 1.50
CA LEU A 26 -17.21 4.06 2.52
C LEU A 26 -17.49 5.22 3.45
N ILE A 27 -16.46 5.89 3.99
CA ILE A 27 -16.71 7.01 4.91
C ILE A 27 -17.45 8.15 4.23
N ALA A 28 -17.18 8.46 2.96
CA ALA A 28 -17.86 9.51 2.25
C ALA A 28 -19.37 9.26 2.16
N PHE A 29 -19.78 8.01 1.96
CA PHE A 29 -21.19 7.61 1.90
C PHE A 29 -21.82 7.42 3.29
N LEU A 30 -21.04 7.11 4.33
CA LEU A 30 -21.54 6.92 5.68
C LEU A 30 -21.69 8.24 6.46
N LEU A 31 -20.93 9.28 6.12
CA LEU A 31 -20.98 10.57 6.81
C LEU A 31 -22.39 11.17 6.93
N PRO A 32 -23.24 11.18 5.89
CA PRO A 32 -24.61 11.69 6.00
C PRO A 32 -25.49 10.87 6.98
N ILE A 33 -25.25 9.54 7.04
CA ILE A 33 -25.98 8.63 7.91
C ILE A 33 -25.57 8.87 9.37
N LEU A 34 -24.27 8.90 9.64
CA LEU A 34 -23.70 9.17 10.96
C LEU A 34 -24.08 10.56 11.47
N SER A 35 -24.04 11.56 10.59
CA SER A 35 -24.45 12.92 10.92
C SER A 35 -25.88 12.99 11.42
N LYS A 36 -26.79 12.27 10.75
CA LYS A 36 -28.21 12.23 11.14
C LYS A 36 -28.43 11.41 12.42
N GLU A 37 -27.75 10.28 12.55
CA GLU A 37 -27.94 9.37 13.70
C GLU A 37 -27.37 9.94 15.01
N TRP A 38 -26.19 10.58 14.92
CA TRP A 38 -25.49 11.13 16.08
C TRP A 38 -25.71 12.63 16.30
N GLY A 39 -26.51 13.29 15.43
CA GLY A 39 -26.79 14.71 15.53
C GLY A 39 -25.54 15.58 15.38
N LEU A 40 -24.60 15.18 14.51
CA LEU A 40 -23.32 15.87 14.36
C LEU A 40 -23.47 17.24 13.71
N THR A 41 -22.68 18.20 14.19
CA THR A 41 -22.57 19.50 13.56
C THR A 41 -21.81 19.41 12.22
N PRO A 42 -22.01 20.36 11.29
CA PRO A 42 -21.25 20.39 10.03
C PRO A 42 -19.73 20.40 10.24
N GLU A 43 -19.26 21.05 11.30
CA GLU A 43 -17.85 21.06 11.67
C GLU A 43 -17.35 19.66 12.07
N GLN A 44 -18.09 18.94 12.88
CA GLN A 44 -17.78 17.57 13.30
C GLN A 44 -17.74 16.61 12.11
N VAL A 45 -18.68 16.74 11.18
CA VAL A 45 -18.69 15.98 9.92
C VAL A 45 -17.44 16.27 9.10
N GLY A 46 -17.05 17.54 9.01
CA GLY A 46 -15.82 17.98 8.33
C GLY A 46 -14.57 17.36 8.96
N TRP A 47 -14.51 17.31 10.29
CA TRP A 47 -13.39 16.68 11.00
C TRP A 47 -13.31 15.18 10.77
N ILE A 48 -14.43 14.44 10.79
CA ILE A 48 -14.41 12.99 10.48
C ILE A 48 -13.87 12.73 9.07
N GLY A 49 -14.28 13.56 8.09
CA GLY A 49 -13.80 13.45 6.71
C GLY A 49 -12.31 13.79 6.57
N SER A 50 -11.82 14.79 7.33
CA SER A 50 -10.48 15.34 7.16
C SER A 50 -9.41 14.64 8.00
N ILE A 51 -9.75 14.12 9.17
CA ILE A 51 -8.77 13.53 10.10
C ILE A 51 -8.03 12.34 9.48
N GLY A 52 -8.72 11.57 8.63
CA GLY A 52 -8.12 10.48 7.86
C GLY A 52 -7.02 10.99 6.91
N LEU A 53 -7.22 12.14 6.26
CA LEU A 53 -6.22 12.73 5.36
C LEU A 53 -4.96 13.17 6.13
N ILE A 54 -5.12 13.69 7.34
CA ILE A 54 -3.98 14.01 8.23
C ILE A 54 -3.23 12.73 8.59
N GLY A 55 -3.97 11.68 8.96
CA GLY A 55 -3.40 10.34 9.18
C GLY A 55 -2.62 9.82 7.96
N MET A 56 -3.21 9.94 6.76
CA MET A 56 -2.57 9.53 5.51
C MET A 56 -1.26 10.27 5.24
N ALA A 57 -1.22 11.57 5.44
CA ALA A 57 0.00 12.36 5.24
C ALA A 57 1.14 11.89 6.17
N LEU A 58 0.83 11.67 7.45
CA LEU A 58 1.81 11.17 8.43
C LEU A 58 2.21 9.72 8.14
N GLY A 59 1.26 8.87 7.79
CA GLY A 59 1.49 7.48 7.42
C GLY A 59 2.40 7.33 6.21
N ALA A 60 2.20 8.14 5.17
CA ALA A 60 3.01 8.13 3.96
C ALA A 60 4.48 8.44 4.23
N VAL A 61 4.75 9.48 5.04
CA VAL A 61 6.11 9.87 5.41
C VAL A 61 6.81 8.78 6.23
N LEU A 62 6.11 8.23 7.23
CA LEU A 62 6.70 7.22 8.11
C LEU A 62 6.86 5.88 7.42
N ALA A 63 5.86 5.42 6.66
CA ALA A 63 5.94 4.13 5.97
C ALA A 63 7.02 4.11 4.89
N GLY A 64 7.26 5.22 4.17
CA GLY A 64 8.36 5.32 3.23
C GLY A 64 9.71 5.03 3.89
N THR A 65 10.00 5.73 5.00
CA THR A 65 11.25 5.53 5.75
C THR A 65 11.36 4.15 6.40
N LEU A 66 10.24 3.62 6.91
CA LEU A 66 10.20 2.29 7.51
C LEU A 66 10.35 1.19 6.44
N ALA A 67 9.81 1.39 5.24
CA ALA A 67 9.93 0.44 4.14
C ALA A 67 11.39 0.27 3.67
N ASP A 68 12.18 1.34 3.69
CA ASP A 68 13.61 1.29 3.37
C ASP A 68 14.43 0.59 4.48
N LYS A 69 13.91 0.57 5.72
CA LYS A 69 14.57 -0.09 6.87
C LYS A 69 14.16 -1.55 7.04
N PHE A 70 12.88 -1.86 6.94
CA PHE A 70 12.29 -3.15 7.28
C PHE A 70 11.81 -3.98 6.07
N GLY A 71 11.90 -3.42 4.87
CA GLY A 71 11.45 -4.06 3.64
C GLY A 71 10.05 -3.63 3.21
N ARG A 72 9.85 -3.58 1.91
CA ARG A 72 8.61 -3.03 1.33
C ARG A 72 7.44 -3.98 1.49
N LYS A 73 7.67 -5.28 1.28
CA LYS A 73 6.67 -6.33 1.51
C LYS A 73 6.15 -6.33 2.95
N ASN A 74 7.04 -6.19 3.92
CA ASN A 74 6.67 -6.21 5.33
C ASN A 74 5.85 -4.99 5.72
N ILE A 75 6.26 -3.80 5.29
CA ILE A 75 5.51 -2.57 5.57
C ILE A 75 4.16 -2.60 4.87
N PHE A 76 4.07 -3.06 3.62
CA PHE A 76 2.81 -3.28 2.92
C PHE A 76 1.85 -4.18 3.72
N ALA A 77 2.34 -5.30 4.25
CA ALA A 77 1.53 -6.18 5.07
C ALA A 77 1.08 -5.53 6.39
N VAL A 78 1.96 -4.77 7.04
CA VAL A 78 1.66 -4.08 8.32
C VAL A 78 0.64 -2.97 8.13
N THR A 79 0.76 -2.17 7.07
CA THR A 79 -0.17 -1.07 6.80
C THR A 79 -1.58 -1.58 6.51
N ILE A 80 -1.73 -2.67 5.74
CA ILE A 80 -3.03 -3.31 5.50
C ILE A 80 -3.66 -3.80 6.81
N VAL A 81 -2.91 -4.50 7.66
CA VAL A 81 -3.43 -4.95 8.96
C VAL A 81 -3.84 -3.77 9.81
N LEU A 82 -3.01 -2.73 9.87
CA LEU A 82 -3.27 -1.54 10.68
C LEU A 82 -4.57 -0.85 10.29
N TYR A 83 -4.73 -0.49 9.01
CA TYR A 83 -5.94 0.20 8.59
C TYR A 83 -7.18 -0.69 8.67
N SER A 84 -7.06 -1.97 8.32
CA SER A 84 -8.20 -2.88 8.36
C SER A 84 -8.71 -3.12 9.79
N VAL A 85 -7.80 -3.27 10.76
CA VAL A 85 -8.16 -3.36 12.18
C VAL A 85 -8.79 -2.04 12.65
N ALA A 86 -8.20 -0.90 12.29
CA ALA A 86 -8.74 0.40 12.63
C ALA A 86 -10.13 0.65 12.00
N THR A 87 -10.34 0.20 10.75
CA THR A 87 -11.66 0.23 10.10
C THR A 87 -12.66 -0.66 10.85
N GLY A 88 -12.26 -1.85 11.27
CA GLY A 88 -13.09 -2.72 12.12
C GLY A 88 -13.46 -2.07 13.45
N LEU A 89 -12.53 -1.33 14.07
CA LEU A 89 -12.80 -0.55 15.28
C LEU A 89 -13.81 0.59 15.03
N CYS A 90 -13.85 1.18 13.84
CA CYS A 90 -14.89 2.15 13.50
C CYS A 90 -16.30 1.56 13.60
N ALA A 91 -16.49 0.24 13.35
CA ALA A 91 -17.79 -0.43 13.48
C ALA A 91 -18.32 -0.45 14.92
N VAL A 92 -17.42 -0.39 15.91
CA VAL A 92 -17.76 -0.39 17.33
C VAL A 92 -17.55 0.97 18.00
N ALA A 93 -17.40 2.03 17.19
CA ALA A 93 -17.28 3.39 17.72
C ALA A 93 -18.56 3.79 18.45
N TRP A 94 -18.42 4.30 19.67
CA TRP A 94 -19.53 4.62 20.58
C TRP A 94 -19.82 6.11 20.69
N ASN A 95 -18.94 6.96 20.20
CA ASN A 95 -19.10 8.40 20.13
C ASN A 95 -18.23 9.02 19.01
N TYR A 96 -18.41 10.34 18.82
CA TYR A 96 -17.68 11.11 17.84
C TYR A 96 -16.14 11.03 18.01
N GLU A 97 -15.65 11.17 19.24
CA GLU A 97 -14.22 11.19 19.56
C GLU A 97 -13.56 9.84 19.27
N SER A 98 -14.23 8.73 19.61
CA SER A 98 -13.72 7.40 19.30
C SER A 98 -13.62 7.16 17.79
N LEU A 99 -14.63 7.62 17.03
CA LEU A 99 -14.61 7.53 15.58
C LEU A 99 -13.48 8.37 14.97
N LEU A 100 -13.23 9.58 15.47
CA LEU A 100 -12.10 10.42 15.03
C LEU A 100 -10.76 9.71 15.21
N VAL A 101 -10.51 9.13 16.39
CA VAL A 101 -9.26 8.41 16.66
C VAL A 101 -9.11 7.22 15.69
N PHE A 102 -10.16 6.43 15.52
CA PHE A 102 -10.10 5.29 14.63
C PHE A 102 -9.93 5.71 13.16
N ARG A 103 -10.59 6.77 12.71
CA ARG A 103 -10.41 7.32 11.36
C ARG A 103 -9.01 7.87 11.12
N PHE A 104 -8.39 8.48 12.13
CA PHE A 104 -6.99 8.86 12.05
C PHE A 104 -6.08 7.63 11.83
N LEU A 105 -6.29 6.55 12.61
CA LEU A 105 -5.51 5.31 12.47
C LEU A 105 -5.74 4.62 11.12
N VAL A 106 -6.98 4.62 10.62
CA VAL A 106 -7.29 4.14 9.26
C VAL A 106 -6.48 4.93 8.25
N GLY A 107 -6.56 6.25 8.28
CA GLY A 107 -5.80 7.10 7.36
C GLY A 107 -4.30 6.86 7.46
N PHE A 108 -3.77 6.74 8.67
CA PHE A 108 -2.35 6.47 8.89
C PHE A 108 -1.89 5.16 8.23
N GLY A 109 -2.68 4.10 8.31
CA GLY A 109 -2.41 2.85 7.61
C GLY A 109 -2.49 2.98 6.09
N LEU A 110 -3.59 3.57 5.58
CA LEU A 110 -3.81 3.77 4.13
C LEU A 110 -2.71 4.63 3.49
N GLY A 111 -2.31 5.73 4.16
CA GLY A 111 -1.25 6.60 3.65
C GLY A 111 0.09 5.91 3.50
N GLY A 112 0.36 4.92 4.36
CA GLY A 112 1.58 4.13 4.28
C GLY A 112 1.64 3.16 3.12
N GLU A 113 0.51 2.78 2.54
CA GLU A 113 0.44 1.80 1.46
C GLU A 113 0.89 2.38 0.11
N LEU A 114 0.45 3.59 -0.23
CA LEU A 114 0.68 4.23 -1.52
C LEU A 114 2.16 4.24 -1.97
N PRO A 115 3.12 4.75 -1.20
CA PRO A 115 4.51 4.81 -1.63
C PRO A 115 5.13 3.42 -1.79
N VAL A 116 4.67 2.45 -0.99
CA VAL A 116 5.18 1.08 -1.01
C VAL A 116 4.70 0.34 -2.26
N VAL A 117 3.40 0.41 -2.55
CA VAL A 117 2.76 -0.25 -3.70
C VAL A 117 3.29 0.30 -5.02
N ALA A 118 3.34 1.63 -5.16
CA ALA A 118 3.85 2.27 -6.35
C ALA A 118 5.32 1.87 -6.62
N THR A 119 6.12 1.79 -5.59
CA THR A 119 7.52 1.39 -5.72
C THR A 119 7.66 -0.08 -6.11
N LEU A 120 6.96 -1.00 -5.44
CA LEU A 120 6.96 -2.42 -5.80
C LEU A 120 6.55 -2.62 -7.25
N MET A 121 5.46 -1.97 -7.68
CA MET A 121 4.98 -2.11 -9.06
C MET A 121 6.00 -1.58 -10.07
N THR A 122 6.64 -0.44 -9.80
CA THR A 122 7.65 0.13 -10.70
C THR A 122 8.95 -0.67 -10.77
N GLU A 123 9.31 -1.37 -9.70
CA GLU A 123 10.50 -2.24 -9.68
C GLU A 123 10.31 -3.50 -10.53
N TYR A 124 9.12 -4.10 -10.47
CA TYR A 124 8.85 -5.35 -11.18
C TYR A 124 8.28 -5.16 -12.59
N ALA A 125 7.66 -4.01 -12.88
CA ALA A 125 7.11 -3.76 -14.20
C ALA A 125 8.21 -3.57 -15.25
N PRO A 126 8.06 -4.17 -16.46
CA PRO A 126 9.00 -3.96 -17.55
C PRO A 126 9.12 -2.47 -17.89
N THR A 127 10.35 -1.98 -18.09
CA THR A 127 10.65 -0.54 -18.28
C THR A 127 9.76 0.13 -19.33
N LYS A 128 9.54 -0.52 -20.48
CA LYS A 128 8.71 0.01 -21.58
C LYS A 128 7.22 0.07 -21.27
N LEU A 129 6.76 -0.63 -20.24
CA LEU A 129 5.33 -0.80 -19.91
C LEU A 129 4.97 -0.28 -18.51
N ARG A 130 5.93 0.30 -17.78
CA ARG A 130 5.71 0.82 -16.42
C ARG A 130 4.49 1.73 -16.35
N GLY A 131 4.37 2.68 -17.26
CA GLY A 131 3.23 3.58 -17.30
C GLY A 131 1.89 2.86 -17.47
N ARG A 132 1.83 1.82 -18.31
CA ARG A 132 0.62 1.01 -18.48
C ARG A 132 0.25 0.24 -17.20
N PHE A 133 1.23 -0.32 -16.50
CA PHE A 133 1.01 -1.02 -15.24
C PHE A 133 0.52 -0.07 -14.14
N ILE A 134 1.04 1.15 -14.07
CA ILE A 134 0.55 2.17 -13.16
C ILE A 134 -0.90 2.55 -13.48
N VAL A 135 -1.24 2.81 -14.74
CA VAL A 135 -2.63 3.13 -15.14
C VAL A 135 -3.59 1.97 -14.83
N LEU A 136 -3.17 0.72 -15.07
CA LEU A 136 -3.96 -0.46 -14.71
C LEU A 136 -4.12 -0.59 -13.20
N LEU A 137 -3.09 -0.29 -12.41
CA LEU A 137 -3.16 -0.26 -10.96
C LEU A 137 -4.18 0.79 -10.49
N GLU A 138 -4.12 2.00 -11.05
CA GLU A 138 -5.07 3.08 -10.73
C GLU A 138 -6.52 2.74 -11.11
N SER A 139 -6.75 1.85 -12.07
CA SER A 139 -8.09 1.39 -12.41
C SER A 139 -8.78 0.65 -11.24
N PHE A 140 -8.00 -0.03 -10.39
CA PHE A 140 -8.54 -0.67 -9.18
C PHE A 140 -9.10 0.34 -8.18
N TRP A 141 -8.60 1.58 -8.17
CA TRP A 141 -9.14 2.66 -7.36
C TRP A 141 -10.61 2.94 -7.69
N GLY A 142 -10.94 3.06 -8.98
CA GLY A 142 -12.33 3.22 -9.43
C GLY A 142 -13.24 2.06 -9.06
N LEU A 143 -12.72 0.82 -9.14
CA LEU A 143 -13.48 -0.37 -8.72
C LEU A 143 -13.75 -0.38 -7.21
N GLY A 144 -12.82 0.09 -6.38
CA GLY A 144 -13.04 0.21 -4.95
C GLY A 144 -14.12 1.23 -4.59
N TRP A 145 -14.15 2.40 -5.27
CA TRP A 145 -15.25 3.36 -5.12
C TRP A 145 -16.59 2.76 -5.51
N LEU A 146 -16.65 2.01 -6.62
CA LEU A 146 -17.86 1.30 -7.02
C LEU A 146 -18.31 0.30 -5.96
N ALA A 147 -17.39 -0.46 -5.38
CA ALA A 147 -17.67 -1.38 -4.27
C ALA A 147 -18.24 -0.63 -3.05
N ALA A 148 -17.66 0.51 -2.68
CA ALA A 148 -18.15 1.34 -1.59
C ALA A 148 -19.58 1.85 -1.83
N VAL A 149 -19.90 2.28 -3.05
CA VAL A 149 -21.27 2.65 -3.45
C VAL A 149 -22.23 1.48 -3.29
N CYS A 150 -21.85 0.30 -3.81
CA CYS A 150 -22.68 -0.91 -3.71
C CYS A 150 -22.94 -1.31 -2.25
N ILE A 151 -21.91 -1.30 -1.41
CA ILE A 151 -22.05 -1.60 0.02
C ILE A 151 -22.98 -0.59 0.69
N SER A 152 -22.75 0.69 0.46
CA SER A 152 -23.51 1.77 1.09
C SER A 152 -24.97 1.80 0.63
N HIS A 153 -25.25 1.43 -0.63
CA HIS A 153 -26.61 1.44 -1.18
C HIS A 153 -27.40 0.17 -0.84
N PHE A 154 -26.80 -1.02 -0.94
CA PHE A 154 -27.52 -2.29 -0.81
C PHE A 154 -27.44 -2.93 0.58
N ILE A 155 -26.33 -2.72 1.30
CA ILE A 155 -26.05 -3.40 2.57
C ILE A 155 -26.40 -2.49 3.76
N VAL A 156 -25.91 -1.27 3.76
CA VAL A 156 -26.10 -0.33 4.88
C VAL A 156 -27.58 -0.10 5.25
N PRO A 157 -28.51 0.09 4.32
CA PRO A 157 -29.92 0.30 4.67
C PRO A 157 -30.59 -0.90 5.37
N LYS A 158 -30.05 -2.10 5.19
CA LYS A 158 -30.59 -3.33 5.76
C LYS A 158 -29.93 -3.74 7.09
N PHE A 159 -28.62 -3.49 7.21
CA PHE A 159 -27.82 -4.04 8.30
C PHE A 159 -27.11 -2.96 9.15
N GLY A 160 -27.33 -1.70 8.84
CA GLY A 160 -26.70 -0.57 9.53
C GLY A 160 -25.30 -0.23 8.99
N TRP A 161 -24.83 0.96 9.34
CA TRP A 161 -23.54 1.50 8.90
C TRP A 161 -22.34 0.73 9.45
N GLN A 162 -22.48 0.10 10.62
CA GLN A 162 -21.44 -0.73 11.25
C GLN A 162 -20.99 -1.86 10.32
N THR A 163 -21.93 -2.43 9.57
CA THR A 163 -21.66 -3.53 8.63
C THR A 163 -20.69 -3.11 7.51
N ALA A 164 -20.77 -1.86 7.07
CA ALA A 164 -19.84 -1.34 6.07
C ALA A 164 -18.39 -1.34 6.58
N PHE A 165 -18.16 -0.94 7.82
CA PHE A 165 -16.84 -0.98 8.43
C PHE A 165 -16.35 -2.41 8.71
N ILE A 166 -17.26 -3.34 9.07
CA ILE A 166 -16.92 -4.77 9.21
C ILE A 166 -16.44 -5.34 7.87
N ILE A 167 -17.13 -5.00 6.76
CA ILE A 167 -16.70 -5.39 5.41
C ILE A 167 -15.35 -4.74 5.08
N GLY A 168 -15.15 -3.46 5.43
CA GLY A 168 -13.89 -2.74 5.30
C GLY A 168 -12.73 -3.33 6.10
N ALA A 169 -12.99 -4.15 7.11
CA ALA A 169 -11.97 -4.85 7.88
C ALA A 169 -11.51 -6.18 7.22
N ILE A 170 -12.24 -6.71 6.23
CA ILE A 170 -11.90 -7.98 5.55
C ILE A 170 -10.47 -7.98 4.97
N PRO A 171 -9.93 -6.86 4.45
CA PRO A 171 -8.56 -6.81 3.94
C PRO A 171 -7.49 -7.23 4.93
N ALA A 172 -7.75 -7.22 6.25
CA ALA A 172 -6.82 -7.80 7.23
C ALA A 172 -6.47 -9.26 6.90
N LEU A 173 -7.42 -10.03 6.37
CA LEU A 173 -7.18 -11.40 5.94
C LEU A 173 -6.38 -11.47 4.63
N TYR A 174 -6.42 -10.40 3.84
CA TYR A 174 -5.70 -10.32 2.57
C TYR A 174 -4.17 -10.28 2.75
N VAL A 175 -3.69 -9.95 3.94
CA VAL A 175 -2.26 -10.00 4.26
C VAL A 175 -1.64 -11.38 3.99
N PHE A 176 -2.39 -12.45 4.17
CA PHE A 176 -1.91 -13.80 3.87
C PHE A 176 -1.64 -13.97 2.37
N VAL A 177 -2.51 -13.42 1.52
CA VAL A 177 -2.33 -13.45 0.06
C VAL A 177 -1.08 -12.66 -0.35
N ILE A 178 -0.90 -11.47 0.23
CA ILE A 178 0.27 -10.62 -0.01
C ILE A 178 1.56 -11.34 0.39
N ARG A 179 1.60 -11.93 1.58
CA ARG A 179 2.77 -12.65 2.06
C ARG A 179 3.18 -13.81 1.17
N LEU A 180 2.21 -14.47 0.54
CA LEU A 180 2.46 -15.63 -0.34
C LEU A 180 2.86 -15.22 -1.76
N HIS A 181 2.36 -14.10 -2.28
CA HIS A 181 2.45 -13.79 -3.70
C HIS A 181 3.32 -12.58 -4.03
N VAL A 182 3.48 -11.64 -3.09
CA VAL A 182 4.32 -10.45 -3.31
C VAL A 182 5.75 -10.76 -2.91
N PRO A 183 6.71 -10.65 -3.84
CA PRO A 183 8.14 -10.78 -3.51
C PRO A 183 8.63 -9.53 -2.78
N GLU A 184 9.75 -9.64 -2.06
CA GLU A 184 10.40 -8.47 -1.47
C GLU A 184 11.08 -7.64 -2.56
N SER A 185 11.28 -6.34 -2.32
CA SER A 185 11.97 -5.44 -3.23
C SER A 185 13.41 -5.88 -3.47
N ILE A 186 13.79 -6.06 -4.74
CA ILE A 186 15.16 -6.42 -5.13
C ILE A 186 16.14 -5.34 -4.68
N ARG A 187 15.78 -4.06 -4.83
CA ARG A 187 16.62 -2.93 -4.37
C ARG A 187 16.85 -2.95 -2.88
N TYR A 188 15.80 -3.24 -2.10
CA TYR A 188 15.90 -3.37 -0.65
C TYR A 188 16.85 -4.51 -0.27
N LEU A 189 16.73 -5.69 -0.88
CA LEU A 189 17.60 -6.84 -0.58
C LEU A 189 19.06 -6.53 -0.89
N ILE A 190 19.34 -5.91 -2.03
CA ILE A 190 20.71 -5.49 -2.41
C ILE A 190 21.26 -4.48 -1.40
N SER A 191 20.48 -3.45 -1.01
CA SER A 191 20.92 -2.44 -0.04
C SER A 191 21.21 -3.00 1.35
N LYS A 192 20.65 -4.18 1.68
CA LYS A 192 20.89 -4.92 2.94
C LYS A 192 21.98 -5.99 2.81
N GLY A 193 22.69 -6.08 1.68
CA GLY A 193 23.70 -7.11 1.43
C GLY A 193 23.13 -8.51 1.20
N LYS A 194 21.81 -8.67 1.06
CA LYS A 194 21.13 -9.96 0.83
C LYS A 194 21.09 -10.31 -0.66
N VAL A 195 22.24 -10.32 -1.29
CA VAL A 195 22.38 -10.51 -2.74
C VAL A 195 21.87 -11.89 -3.19
N ASP A 196 22.07 -12.93 -2.40
CA ASP A 196 21.60 -14.29 -2.73
C ASP A 196 20.07 -14.37 -2.73
N GLU A 197 19.38 -13.70 -1.78
CA GLU A 197 17.92 -13.65 -1.76
C GLU A 197 17.40 -12.90 -3.00
N ALA A 198 18.01 -11.77 -3.35
CA ALA A 198 17.68 -11.00 -4.55
C ALA A 198 17.87 -11.83 -5.83
N ARG A 199 18.99 -12.55 -5.93
CA ARG A 199 19.30 -13.46 -7.04
C ARG A 199 18.25 -14.57 -7.18
N ASN A 200 17.86 -15.20 -6.08
CA ASN A 200 16.85 -16.25 -6.08
C ASN A 200 15.49 -15.77 -6.57
N ILE A 201 15.10 -14.53 -6.21
CA ILE A 201 13.86 -13.91 -6.71
C ILE A 201 13.96 -13.71 -8.22
N ILE A 202 15.07 -13.16 -8.71
CA ILE A 202 15.30 -12.92 -10.15
C ILE A 202 15.24 -14.24 -10.92
N LEU A 203 15.98 -15.27 -10.49
CA LEU A 203 15.97 -16.59 -11.14
C LEU A 203 14.59 -17.24 -11.15
N THR A 204 13.81 -17.05 -10.07
CA THR A 204 12.44 -17.55 -10.01
C THR A 204 11.54 -16.84 -11.03
N ILE A 205 11.71 -15.54 -11.21
CA ILE A 205 10.95 -14.74 -12.18
C ILE A 205 11.37 -15.13 -13.61
N GLU A 206 12.66 -15.22 -13.90
CA GLU A 206 13.21 -15.62 -15.20
C GLU A 206 12.71 -17.01 -15.60
N LYS A 207 12.73 -17.97 -14.67
CA LYS A 207 12.16 -19.31 -14.90
C LYS A 207 10.67 -19.25 -15.24
N LYS A 208 9.88 -18.41 -14.56
CA LYS A 208 8.46 -18.22 -14.86
C LYS A 208 8.22 -17.52 -16.19
N LEU A 209 9.16 -16.72 -16.65
CA LEU A 209 9.09 -15.99 -17.92
C LEU A 209 9.71 -16.77 -19.09
N SER A 210 10.30 -17.93 -18.84
CA SER A 210 11.05 -18.74 -19.83
C SER A 210 12.14 -17.93 -20.56
N VAL A 211 12.79 -17.01 -19.85
CA VAL A 211 13.88 -16.18 -20.37
C VAL A 211 15.20 -16.84 -20.01
N LYS A 212 16.17 -16.80 -20.92
CA LYS A 212 17.54 -17.24 -20.65
C LYS A 212 18.16 -16.30 -19.62
N SER A 213 18.64 -16.84 -18.51
CA SER A 213 19.35 -16.07 -17.50
C SER A 213 20.59 -15.42 -18.12
N GLU A 214 20.63 -14.09 -18.10
CA GLU A 214 21.90 -13.39 -18.30
C GLU A 214 22.74 -13.52 -17.05
N PRO A 215 24.08 -13.61 -17.13
CA PRO A 215 24.92 -13.63 -15.95
C PRO A 215 24.59 -12.39 -15.10
N PHE A 216 24.22 -12.61 -13.85
CA PHE A 216 24.04 -11.54 -12.87
C PHE A 216 25.39 -10.80 -12.83
N ALA A 217 25.42 -9.55 -13.28
CA ALA A 217 26.65 -8.79 -13.38
C ALA A 217 27.39 -8.85 -12.05
N GLU A 218 28.62 -9.36 -12.07
CA GLU A 218 29.53 -9.48 -10.94
C GLU A 218 29.93 -8.11 -10.34
N GLU A 219 29.45 -7.02 -10.97
CA GLU A 219 29.73 -5.62 -10.61
C GLU A 219 28.93 -5.06 -9.42
N LEU A 220 28.11 -5.87 -8.75
CA LEU A 220 27.49 -5.46 -7.48
C LEU A 220 28.39 -5.81 -6.29
N SER A 221 29.70 -5.63 -6.42
CA SER A 221 30.57 -5.54 -5.25
C SER A 221 30.19 -4.31 -4.42
N PRO A 222 30.24 -4.40 -3.07
CA PRO A 222 29.79 -3.32 -2.18
C PRO A 222 30.51 -2.01 -2.54
N VAL A 223 29.78 -0.91 -2.38
CA VAL A 223 30.28 0.47 -2.54
C VAL A 223 31.38 0.74 -1.51
N GLU A 224 32.52 0.06 -1.61
CA GLU A 224 33.76 0.38 -0.85
C GLU A 224 34.70 1.31 -1.61
N SER A 225 34.44 1.58 -2.89
CA SER A 225 35.38 2.41 -3.70
C SER A 225 35.04 3.90 -3.76
N ALA A 226 34.03 4.38 -3.05
CA ALA A 226 33.68 5.79 -3.05
C ALA A 226 34.48 6.64 -2.03
N SER A 227 35.24 6.03 -1.12
CA SER A 227 36.05 6.79 -0.13
C SER A 227 37.48 7.03 -0.56
N GLU A 228 38.00 6.35 -1.60
CA GLU A 228 39.37 6.50 -2.04
C GLU A 228 39.64 7.55 -3.15
N LYS A 229 38.58 8.11 -3.75
CA LYS A 229 38.74 9.10 -4.83
C LYS A 229 38.74 10.57 -4.41
N ASN A 230 38.73 10.89 -3.11
CA ASN A 230 38.84 12.28 -2.62
C ASN A 230 40.25 12.72 -2.21
N ASN A 231 41.29 12.03 -2.64
CA ASN A 231 42.66 12.55 -2.54
C ASN A 231 43.12 13.12 -3.87
N VAL A 232 42.53 14.23 -4.29
CA VAL A 232 43.12 15.13 -5.32
C VAL A 232 43.95 16.16 -4.59
N PRO A 233 45.29 16.16 -4.74
CA PRO A 233 46.13 17.19 -4.15
C PRO A 233 45.85 18.54 -4.82
N SER A 234 45.50 19.53 -4.01
CA SER A 234 45.42 20.93 -4.41
C SER A 234 46.77 21.42 -4.92
N LYS A 235 46.93 21.52 -6.25
CA LYS A 235 47.96 22.34 -6.86
C LYS A 235 47.32 23.66 -7.28
N PHE A 236 47.43 24.66 -6.44
CA PHE A 236 47.47 26.07 -6.83
C PHE A 236 48.46 26.77 -5.89
N SER A 237 49.63 27.02 -6.41
CA SER A 237 50.51 28.12 -6.08
C SER A 237 50.62 29.00 -7.31
#